data_394452758a9019ee6599d13bd3aa2621
#
_entry.id   394452758a9019ee6599d13bd3aa2621
#
_cell.length_a   1.000
_cell.length_b   1.000
_cell.length_c   1.000
_cell.angle_alpha   90.00
_cell.angle_beta   90.00
_cell.angle_gamma   90.00
#
_symmetry.space_group_name_H-M   'P 1'
#
loop_
_entity.id
_entity.type
_entity.pdbx_description
1 polymer ?
#
loop_
_entity_poly.entity_id
_entity_poly.type
_entity_poly.pdbx_seq_one_letter_code
_entity_poly.pdbx_strand_id
1 'polypeptide(L)'
;MDIIRDTKPQKKRKRILWAAGGVGLLALTLLAPRMLPTAVPSVDAATVWRDTVVHGTMIRQVRGPGTLVPEQMRWITAVTAGRIERIISLPGAQVGKGDVIMTMSNPDVDMQLLTAEQQLSQARAALAQLRTSLQTAELTQRGTVASLRAASLDADRIYQTNQRLFDENPDLVARADLDRSREVAEETRLRLQLEEERLAIMEGTAQEQIDAQTEQIGRLEDLVRFNRERLESMQVTVPVGGVLAALEIPLQEGQWVQSGQNLSRVVVPGRLKAEIRITQTQAQDIVIGQVALIDTRTDTIQGTVTRIDPAVRSGTVTIDVSLPDELPPSARPDLSVDGNVIIERLDDVTYMGRPTFGQANQRVSIFKVTPDGEYADRVTIQLGANSVNDIEVREGLAAGDVVILSDMSRWDGFDRVRLRGS
;
A
#
# COMPACT_ATOMS: atom_id res chain seq x y z
N MET A 1 -10.36 53.94 122.09
CA MET A 1 -11.73 53.41 121.70
C MET A 1 -11.91 53.67 120.25
N ASP A 2 -11.53 52.69 119.47
CA ASP A 2 -11.63 52.79 118.03
C ASP A 2 -12.63 51.82 117.45
N ILE A 3 -13.49 52.34 116.68
CA ILE A 3 -14.55 51.59 116.06
C ILE A 3 -14.14 51.31 114.61
N ILE A 4 -13.93 50.04 114.27
CA ILE A 4 -13.62 49.55 112.95
C ILE A 4 -14.86 49.50 112.10
N ARG A 5 -14.87 50.15 110.94
CA ARG A 5 -15.94 50.08 109.93
C ARG A 5 -15.56 49.11 108.84
N ASP A 6 -16.33 48.06 108.76
CA ASP A 6 -16.24 47.04 107.74
C ASP A 6 -16.90 47.49 106.41
N THR A 7 -16.14 47.51 105.32
CA THR A 7 -16.68 47.84 103.98
C THR A 7 -16.35 46.71 102.99
N LYS A 8 -17.37 45.89 102.76
CA LYS A 8 -17.40 44.93 101.60
C LYS A 8 -18.86 44.72 101.21
N PRO A 9 -19.21 44.31 99.96
CA PRO A 9 -18.49 44.12 98.72
C PRO A 9 -19.32 44.62 97.48
N GLN A 10 -18.83 45.52 96.74
CA GLN A 10 -19.49 45.89 95.46
C GLN A 10 -18.62 45.56 94.20
N LYS A 11 -17.37 45.22 94.39
CA LYS A 11 -16.47 45.02 93.23
C LYS A 11 -16.53 43.63 92.54
N LYS A 12 -17.09 42.57 93.18
CA LYS A 12 -17.21 41.24 92.59
C LYS A 12 -18.35 41.14 91.57
N ARG A 13 -19.50 41.80 91.77
CA ARG A 13 -20.61 41.73 90.83
C ARG A 13 -20.31 42.42 89.49
N LYS A 14 -19.59 43.55 89.47
CA LYS A 14 -19.19 44.23 88.22
C LYS A 14 -18.19 43.37 87.37
N ARG A 15 -17.23 42.66 88.00
CA ARG A 15 -16.27 41.80 87.30
C ARG A 15 -16.93 40.56 86.67
N ILE A 16 -17.96 39.97 87.25
CA ILE A 16 -18.72 38.85 86.73
C ILE A 16 -19.57 39.29 85.53
N LEU A 17 -20.17 40.50 85.57
CA LEU A 17 -20.93 41.06 84.44
C LEU A 17 -20.04 41.41 83.25
N TRP A 18 -18.80 41.89 83.49
CA TRP A 18 -17.84 42.17 82.43
C TRP A 18 -17.23 40.87 81.85
N ALA A 19 -17.01 39.84 82.63
CA ALA A 19 -16.58 38.54 82.21
C ALA A 19 -17.66 37.82 81.42
N ALA A 20 -18.93 37.89 81.85
CA ALA A 20 -20.07 37.30 81.11
C ALA A 20 -20.36 38.06 79.79
N GLY A 21 -20.21 39.41 79.76
CA GLY A 21 -20.25 40.21 78.54
C GLY A 21 -19.13 39.88 77.57
N GLY A 22 -17.89 39.66 78.06
CA GLY A 22 -16.73 39.25 77.24
C GLY A 22 -16.86 37.83 76.63
N VAL A 23 -17.38 36.87 77.40
CA VAL A 23 -17.67 35.52 76.89
C VAL A 23 -18.82 35.52 75.86
N GLY A 24 -19.88 36.34 76.09
CA GLY A 24 -20.97 36.52 75.14
C GLY A 24 -20.51 37.13 73.82
N LEU A 25 -19.61 38.17 73.93
CA LEU A 25 -19.04 38.78 72.72
C LEU A 25 -18.13 37.85 71.95
N LEU A 26 -17.32 37.02 72.65
CA LEU A 26 -16.46 36.03 72.09
C LEU A 26 -17.26 34.87 71.48
N ALA A 27 -18.37 34.47 72.10
CA ALA A 27 -19.29 33.49 71.51
C ALA A 27 -20.04 34.07 70.27
N LEU A 28 -20.38 35.34 70.28
CA LEU A 28 -21.03 36.02 69.14
C LEU A 28 -20.01 36.16 67.95
N THR A 29 -18.76 36.51 68.22
CA THR A 29 -17.72 36.63 67.18
C THR A 29 -17.29 35.26 66.61
N LEU A 30 -17.37 34.18 67.39
CA LEU A 30 -17.13 32.82 66.94
C LEU A 30 -18.28 32.14 66.16
N LEU A 31 -19.54 32.56 66.47
CA LEU A 31 -20.77 32.07 65.84
C LEU A 31 -21.23 32.91 64.62
N ALA A 32 -20.89 34.21 64.58
CA ALA A 32 -21.28 35.10 63.50
C ALA A 32 -20.79 34.71 62.14
N PRO A 33 -19.50 34.20 61.91
CA PRO A 33 -19.04 33.77 60.58
C PRO A 33 -19.74 32.51 60.12
N ARG A 34 -20.37 31.70 60.97
CA ARG A 34 -21.10 30.48 60.56
C ARG A 34 -22.53 30.73 60.07
N MET A 35 -23.09 31.94 60.36
CA MET A 35 -24.44 32.34 59.90
C MET A 35 -24.42 33.28 58.69
N LEU A 36 -23.28 33.75 58.22
CA LEU A 36 -23.19 34.49 56.97
C LEU A 36 -23.35 33.52 55.79
N PRO A 37 -24.37 33.71 54.92
CA PRO A 37 -24.42 32.90 53.68
C PRO A 37 -23.12 33.11 52.87
N THR A 38 -22.48 32.04 52.48
CA THR A 38 -21.29 32.07 51.59
C THR A 38 -21.63 32.97 50.41
N ALA A 39 -20.85 34.02 50.19
CA ALA A 39 -21.04 34.93 49.08
C ALA A 39 -20.97 34.13 47.76
N VAL A 40 -22.08 34.09 47.05
CA VAL A 40 -22.15 33.39 45.75
C VAL A 40 -21.20 34.10 44.77
N PRO A 41 -20.16 33.42 44.25
CA PRO A 41 -19.26 34.03 43.32
C PRO A 41 -19.98 34.43 42.03
N SER A 42 -19.54 35.53 41.41
CA SER A 42 -20.13 36.02 40.18
C SER A 42 -19.26 35.68 38.97
N VAL A 43 -19.91 35.25 37.92
CA VAL A 43 -19.32 34.90 36.62
C VAL A 43 -19.94 35.82 35.58
N ASP A 44 -19.13 36.34 34.67
CA ASP A 44 -19.63 37.13 33.55
C ASP A 44 -20.31 36.22 32.53
N ALA A 45 -21.58 36.41 32.28
CA ALA A 45 -22.43 35.64 31.39
C ALA A 45 -21.96 35.73 29.92
N ALA A 46 -21.24 36.78 29.55
CA ALA A 46 -20.66 36.93 28.20
C ALA A 46 -19.40 36.06 27.95
N THR A 47 -18.75 35.60 29.03
CA THR A 47 -17.53 34.80 28.95
C THR A 47 -17.77 33.29 28.95
N VAL A 48 -19.01 32.86 29.19
CA VAL A 48 -19.37 31.46 29.29
C VAL A 48 -20.15 30.99 28.05
N TRP A 49 -19.75 29.86 27.53
CA TRP A 49 -20.49 29.22 26.46
C TRP A 49 -21.64 28.40 27.05
N ARG A 50 -22.85 28.72 26.63
CA ARG A 50 -24.09 28.08 27.08
C ARG A 50 -24.73 27.32 25.95
N ASP A 51 -25.35 26.19 26.27
CA ASP A 51 -26.13 25.42 25.33
C ASP A 51 -27.37 24.85 25.97
N THR A 52 -28.36 24.50 25.16
CA THR A 52 -29.64 23.96 25.62
C THR A 52 -29.67 22.46 25.40
N VAL A 53 -30.01 21.71 26.43
CA VAL A 53 -30.17 20.26 26.36
C VAL A 53 -31.37 19.94 25.48
N VAL A 54 -31.16 19.09 24.48
CA VAL A 54 -32.16 18.70 23.49
C VAL A 54 -32.45 17.20 23.63
N HIS A 55 -33.71 16.83 23.38
CA HIS A 55 -34.12 15.43 23.29
C HIS A 55 -34.49 15.11 21.86
N GLY A 56 -33.89 14.06 21.30
CA GLY A 56 -34.09 13.67 19.88
C GLY A 56 -33.05 12.72 19.37
N THR A 57 -32.84 12.75 18.06
CA THR A 57 -31.85 11.91 17.38
C THR A 57 -30.48 12.57 17.42
N MET A 58 -29.50 11.90 18.01
CA MET A 58 -28.09 12.30 17.99
C MET A 58 -27.31 11.43 17.01
N ILE A 59 -26.54 12.04 16.10
CA ILE A 59 -25.65 11.33 15.19
C ILE A 59 -24.25 11.27 15.80
N ARG A 60 -23.83 10.07 16.13
CA ARG A 60 -22.48 9.83 16.59
C ARG A 60 -21.54 9.72 15.41
N GLN A 61 -20.63 10.66 15.30
CA GLN A 61 -19.68 10.73 14.17
C GLN A 61 -18.27 11.01 14.67
N VAL A 62 -17.29 10.59 13.87
CA VAL A 62 -15.87 10.82 14.09
C VAL A 62 -15.30 11.59 12.92
N ARG A 63 -14.51 12.62 13.21
CA ARG A 63 -13.88 13.46 12.19
C ARG A 63 -12.37 13.19 12.10
N GLY A 64 -11.86 13.17 10.88
CA GLY A 64 -10.43 13.10 10.62
C GLY A 64 -10.04 13.85 9.35
N PRO A 65 -8.82 14.42 9.31
CA PRO A 65 -8.26 14.96 8.07
C PRO A 65 -7.95 13.83 7.10
N GLY A 66 -8.12 14.10 5.82
CA GLY A 66 -7.88 13.13 4.77
C GLY A 66 -7.39 13.77 3.48
N THR A 67 -7.19 12.93 2.49
CA THR A 67 -6.78 13.34 1.14
C THR A 67 -7.53 12.48 0.12
N LEU A 68 -8.00 13.10 -0.96
CA LEU A 68 -8.55 12.39 -2.09
C LEU A 68 -7.39 11.77 -2.88
N VAL A 69 -7.42 10.45 -3.03
CA VAL A 69 -6.41 9.73 -3.81
C VAL A 69 -7.09 8.95 -4.93
N PRO A 70 -6.44 8.81 -6.08
CA PRO A 70 -6.97 7.95 -7.15
C PRO A 70 -7.11 6.51 -6.67
N GLU A 71 -8.22 5.87 -6.98
CA GLU A 71 -8.42 4.44 -6.69
C GLU A 71 -7.43 3.58 -7.46
N GLN A 72 -7.15 3.97 -8.71
CA GLN A 72 -6.22 3.29 -9.58
C GLN A 72 -5.14 4.23 -10.07
N MET A 73 -3.91 3.94 -9.69
CA MET A 73 -2.72 4.57 -10.25
C MET A 73 -1.67 3.53 -10.61
N ARG A 74 -0.89 3.83 -11.64
CA ARG A 74 0.22 3.00 -12.08
C ARG A 74 1.49 3.82 -12.13
N TRP A 75 2.52 3.34 -11.44
CA TRP A 75 3.86 3.87 -11.55
C TRP A 75 4.48 3.41 -12.86
N ILE A 76 5.14 4.33 -13.54
CA ILE A 76 5.98 4.07 -14.70
C ILE A 76 7.41 4.18 -14.20
N THR A 77 8.15 3.05 -14.28
CA THR A 77 9.53 2.96 -13.82
C THR A 77 10.46 2.70 -15.00
N ALA A 78 11.70 3.13 -14.90
CA ALA A 78 12.73 2.79 -15.87
C ALA A 78 13.02 1.28 -15.80
N VAL A 79 12.81 0.55 -16.88
CA VAL A 79 13.20 -0.87 -17.00
C VAL A 79 14.71 -0.97 -17.12
N THR A 80 15.30 -0.11 -17.93
CA THR A 80 16.74 -0.05 -18.21
C THR A 80 17.28 1.32 -17.82
N ALA A 81 18.49 1.37 -17.27
CA ALA A 81 19.16 2.64 -16.96
C ALA A 81 19.53 3.38 -18.24
N GLY A 82 19.40 4.70 -18.23
CA GLY A 82 19.74 5.52 -19.39
C GLY A 82 19.61 7.01 -19.12
N ARG A 83 20.00 7.83 -20.08
CA ARG A 83 19.83 9.27 -20.07
C ARG A 83 18.51 9.63 -20.73
N ILE A 84 17.74 10.52 -20.11
CA ILE A 84 16.52 11.08 -20.71
C ILE A 84 16.94 11.96 -21.88
N GLU A 85 16.51 11.62 -23.08
CA GLU A 85 16.76 12.44 -24.29
C GLU A 85 15.69 13.49 -24.46
N ARG A 86 14.42 13.07 -24.35
CA ARG A 86 13.27 13.97 -24.54
C ARG A 86 12.10 13.55 -23.70
N ILE A 87 11.44 14.52 -23.11
CA ILE A 87 10.14 14.36 -22.42
C ILE A 87 9.06 14.81 -23.41
N ILE A 88 8.22 13.86 -23.86
CA ILE A 88 7.18 14.09 -24.88
C ILE A 88 5.90 14.59 -24.23
N SER A 89 5.51 13.96 -23.11
CA SER A 89 4.27 14.29 -22.40
C SER A 89 4.58 14.83 -21.01
N LEU A 90 4.05 16.02 -20.72
CA LEU A 90 4.23 16.69 -19.43
C LEU A 90 3.16 16.25 -18.42
N PRO A 91 3.40 16.40 -17.11
CA PRO A 91 2.36 16.21 -16.09
C PRO A 91 1.10 17.02 -16.39
N GLY A 92 -0.07 16.40 -16.23
CA GLY A 92 -1.37 16.96 -16.60
C GLY A 92 -1.86 16.54 -18.00
N ALA A 93 -0.99 15.97 -18.85
CA ALA A 93 -1.39 15.48 -20.16
C ALA A 93 -2.26 14.23 -20.04
N GLN A 94 -3.30 14.14 -20.87
CA GLN A 94 -4.09 12.94 -21.04
C GLN A 94 -3.37 12.01 -22.04
N VAL A 95 -3.18 10.75 -21.65
CA VAL A 95 -2.41 9.75 -22.41
C VAL A 95 -3.22 8.45 -22.56
N GLY A 96 -3.08 7.80 -23.71
CA GLY A 96 -3.63 6.50 -24.00
C GLY A 96 -2.69 5.36 -23.60
N LYS A 97 -3.21 4.14 -23.57
CA LYS A 97 -2.38 2.93 -23.42
C LYS A 97 -1.44 2.78 -24.61
N GLY A 98 -0.15 2.66 -24.38
CA GLY A 98 0.88 2.51 -25.41
C GLY A 98 1.51 3.81 -25.88
N ASP A 99 0.98 4.98 -25.46
CA ASP A 99 1.59 6.26 -25.81
C ASP A 99 3.00 6.38 -25.22
N VAL A 100 3.93 6.91 -26.03
CA VAL A 100 5.29 7.18 -25.58
C VAL A 100 5.32 8.52 -24.85
N ILE A 101 5.74 8.53 -23.60
CA ILE A 101 5.79 9.75 -22.77
C ILE A 101 7.18 10.38 -22.69
N MET A 102 8.21 9.57 -22.85
CA MET A 102 9.61 10.04 -22.95
C MET A 102 10.48 9.03 -23.69
N THR A 103 11.58 9.52 -24.23
CA THR A 103 12.63 8.70 -24.83
C THR A 103 13.91 8.81 -24.02
N MET A 104 14.59 7.68 -23.89
CA MET A 104 15.86 7.54 -23.19
C MET A 104 16.90 6.99 -24.17
N SER A 105 18.18 7.12 -23.85
CA SER A 105 19.28 6.50 -24.56
C SER A 105 20.34 5.95 -23.61
N ASN A 106 20.97 4.86 -24.06
CA ASN A 106 22.12 4.30 -23.37
C ASN A 106 23.00 3.59 -24.41
N PRO A 107 24.16 4.19 -24.81
CA PRO A 107 25.06 3.62 -25.77
C PRO A 107 25.57 2.20 -25.41
N ASP A 108 25.65 1.87 -24.14
CA ASP A 108 26.08 0.54 -23.70
C ASP A 108 25.05 -0.54 -24.10
N VAL A 109 23.76 -0.23 -24.07
CA VAL A 109 22.68 -1.13 -24.49
C VAL A 109 22.71 -1.35 -26.00
N ASP A 110 22.92 -0.27 -26.77
CA ASP A 110 23.10 -0.35 -28.24
C ASP A 110 24.29 -1.24 -28.59
N MET A 111 25.43 -1.06 -27.93
CA MET A 111 26.62 -1.87 -28.11
C MET A 111 26.42 -3.35 -27.72
N GLN A 112 25.65 -3.60 -26.63
CA GLN A 112 25.33 -4.97 -26.21
C GLN A 112 24.44 -5.68 -27.23
N LEU A 113 23.45 -4.98 -27.80
CA LEU A 113 22.60 -5.53 -28.87
C LEU A 113 23.43 -5.86 -30.10
N LEU A 114 24.24 -4.91 -30.59
CA LEU A 114 25.11 -5.09 -31.76
C LEU A 114 26.07 -6.28 -31.56
N THR A 115 26.66 -6.38 -30.36
CA THR A 115 27.56 -7.50 -30.02
C THR A 115 26.83 -8.85 -30.04
N ALA A 116 25.64 -8.92 -29.48
CA ALA A 116 24.81 -10.13 -29.46
C ALA A 116 24.38 -10.53 -30.88
N GLU A 117 23.99 -9.58 -31.74
CA GLU A 117 23.65 -9.82 -33.15
C GLU A 117 24.86 -10.32 -33.96
N GLN A 118 26.04 -9.76 -33.70
CA GLN A 118 27.28 -10.23 -34.31
C GLN A 118 27.61 -11.68 -33.90
N GLN A 119 27.48 -12.01 -32.60
CA GLN A 119 27.72 -13.38 -32.11
C GLN A 119 26.72 -14.37 -32.71
N LEU A 120 25.45 -14.00 -32.81
CA LEU A 120 24.42 -14.82 -33.46
C LEU A 120 24.74 -15.04 -34.93
N SER A 121 25.16 -14.00 -35.66
CA SER A 121 25.56 -14.10 -37.06
C SER A 121 26.76 -15.05 -37.26
N GLN A 122 27.77 -14.96 -36.38
CA GLN A 122 28.92 -15.86 -36.38
C GLN A 122 28.53 -17.30 -36.11
N ALA A 123 27.64 -17.55 -35.12
CA ALA A 123 27.17 -18.90 -34.81
C ALA A 123 26.37 -19.53 -35.95
N ARG A 124 25.54 -18.73 -36.64
CA ARG A 124 24.78 -19.17 -37.82
C ARG A 124 25.71 -19.52 -38.98
N ALA A 125 26.76 -18.72 -39.23
CA ALA A 125 27.77 -18.99 -40.23
C ALA A 125 28.55 -20.29 -39.88
N ALA A 126 28.92 -20.49 -38.62
CA ALA A 126 29.58 -21.72 -38.15
C ALA A 126 28.69 -22.97 -38.35
N LEU A 127 27.39 -22.89 -38.10
CA LEU A 127 26.44 -23.98 -38.36
C LEU A 127 26.39 -24.32 -39.88
N ALA A 128 26.33 -23.28 -40.73
CA ALA A 128 26.33 -23.50 -42.17
C ALA A 128 27.62 -24.22 -42.65
N GLN A 129 28.77 -23.79 -42.14
CA GLN A 129 30.06 -24.43 -42.43
C GLN A 129 30.11 -25.86 -41.89
N LEU A 130 29.64 -26.11 -40.66
CA LEU A 130 29.57 -27.44 -40.07
C LEU A 130 28.71 -28.37 -40.92
N ARG A 131 27.50 -27.94 -41.32
CA ARG A 131 26.61 -28.72 -42.20
C ARG A 131 27.28 -29.12 -43.50
N THR A 132 27.97 -28.16 -44.17
CA THR A 132 28.70 -28.42 -45.43
C THR A 132 29.82 -29.42 -45.22
N SER A 133 30.61 -29.31 -44.15
CA SER A 133 31.72 -30.23 -43.87
C SER A 133 31.24 -31.65 -43.55
N LEU A 134 30.18 -31.77 -42.73
CA LEU A 134 29.58 -33.05 -42.37
C LEU A 134 28.97 -33.75 -43.61
N GLN A 135 28.25 -32.99 -44.45
CA GLN A 135 27.65 -33.51 -45.69
C GLN A 135 28.74 -34.00 -46.66
N THR A 136 29.85 -33.27 -46.79
CA THR A 136 31.00 -33.71 -47.67
C THR A 136 31.64 -34.97 -47.12
N ALA A 137 31.84 -35.06 -45.80
CA ALA A 137 32.41 -36.26 -45.17
C ALA A 137 31.48 -37.48 -45.33
N GLU A 138 30.17 -37.28 -45.15
CA GLU A 138 29.16 -38.33 -45.36
C GLU A 138 29.13 -38.82 -46.78
N LEU A 139 29.12 -37.92 -47.76
CA LEU A 139 29.17 -38.31 -49.20
C LEU A 139 30.46 -39.12 -49.55
N THR A 140 31.61 -38.71 -49.00
CA THR A 140 32.86 -39.42 -49.16
C THR A 140 32.77 -40.83 -48.58
N GLN A 141 32.24 -40.98 -47.38
CA GLN A 141 32.08 -42.26 -46.69
C GLN A 141 31.11 -43.21 -47.47
N ARG A 142 29.96 -42.64 -47.91
CA ARG A 142 29.01 -43.39 -48.77
C ARG A 142 29.62 -43.86 -50.04
N GLY A 143 30.53 -43.11 -50.68
CA GLY A 143 31.33 -43.53 -51.84
C GLY A 143 32.24 -44.72 -51.52
N THR A 144 32.88 -44.71 -50.33
CA THR A 144 33.71 -45.81 -49.86
C THR A 144 32.89 -47.10 -49.66
N VAL A 145 31.77 -47.01 -48.99
CA VAL A 145 30.82 -48.12 -48.77
C VAL A 145 30.32 -48.68 -50.12
N ALA A 146 29.93 -47.78 -51.03
CA ALA A 146 29.51 -48.25 -52.41
C ALA A 146 30.55 -49.01 -53.13
N SER A 147 31.84 -48.59 -53.11
CA SER A 147 32.94 -49.27 -53.73
C SER A 147 33.26 -50.66 -53.13
N LEU A 148 33.23 -50.70 -51.77
CA LEU A 148 33.42 -51.94 -51.02
C LEU A 148 32.25 -52.92 -51.22
N ARG A 149 31.03 -52.42 -51.34
CA ARG A 149 29.84 -53.23 -51.63
C ARG A 149 29.99 -53.89 -53.03
N ALA A 150 30.47 -53.16 -54.05
CA ALA A 150 30.72 -53.70 -55.36
C ALA A 150 31.82 -54.75 -55.32
N ALA A 151 32.92 -54.50 -54.57
CA ALA A 151 34.03 -55.48 -54.40
C ALA A 151 33.59 -56.75 -53.67
N SER A 152 32.75 -56.60 -52.59
CA SER A 152 32.21 -57.76 -51.85
C SER A 152 31.31 -58.63 -52.75
N LEU A 153 30.44 -58.00 -53.52
CA LEU A 153 29.55 -58.72 -54.45
C LEU A 153 30.34 -59.45 -55.53
N ASP A 154 31.44 -58.88 -56.01
CA ASP A 154 32.30 -59.54 -56.99
C ASP A 154 33.06 -60.73 -56.38
N ALA A 155 33.64 -60.57 -55.19
CA ALA A 155 34.32 -61.65 -54.46
C ALA A 155 33.35 -62.80 -54.11
N ASP A 156 32.13 -62.49 -53.64
CA ASP A 156 31.10 -63.51 -53.39
C ASP A 156 30.71 -64.28 -54.65
N ARG A 157 30.56 -63.56 -55.78
CA ARG A 157 30.26 -64.22 -57.06
C ARG A 157 31.39 -65.18 -57.51
N ILE A 158 32.67 -64.78 -57.38
CA ILE A 158 33.79 -65.59 -57.64
C ILE A 158 33.81 -66.83 -56.74
N TYR A 159 33.63 -66.64 -55.43
CA TYR A 159 33.58 -67.76 -54.49
C TYR A 159 32.46 -68.75 -54.85
N GLN A 160 31.22 -68.28 -55.06
CA GLN A 160 30.06 -69.09 -55.42
C GLN A 160 30.31 -69.87 -56.73
N THR A 161 30.96 -69.24 -57.68
CA THR A 161 31.33 -69.92 -58.97
C THR A 161 32.34 -71.04 -58.74
N ASN A 162 33.44 -70.77 -58.01
CA ASN A 162 34.42 -71.72 -57.66
C ASN A 162 33.85 -72.90 -56.82
N GLN A 163 32.98 -72.58 -55.84
CA GLN A 163 32.30 -73.60 -55.05
C GLN A 163 31.45 -74.54 -55.93
N ARG A 164 30.63 -73.96 -56.82
CA ARG A 164 29.79 -74.76 -57.74
C ARG A 164 30.61 -75.63 -58.65
N LEU A 165 31.69 -75.15 -59.27
CA LEU A 165 32.58 -75.90 -60.12
C LEU A 165 33.30 -77.05 -59.39
N PHE A 166 33.72 -76.80 -58.13
CA PHE A 166 34.36 -77.83 -57.29
C PHE A 166 33.34 -78.91 -56.85
N ASP A 167 32.08 -78.53 -56.57
CA ASP A 167 31.01 -79.47 -56.22
C ASP A 167 30.59 -80.33 -57.42
N GLU A 168 30.62 -79.76 -58.66
CA GLU A 168 30.38 -80.53 -59.91
C GLU A 168 31.51 -81.48 -60.24
N ASN A 169 32.76 -81.05 -60.15
CA ASN A 169 33.95 -81.88 -60.36
C ASN A 169 35.18 -81.22 -59.68
N PRO A 170 35.77 -81.87 -58.61
CA PRO A 170 36.93 -81.34 -57.89
C PRO A 170 38.21 -81.16 -58.77
N ASP A 171 38.27 -81.71 -59.95
CA ASP A 171 39.41 -81.51 -60.88
C ASP A 171 39.30 -80.16 -61.66
N LEU A 172 38.17 -79.49 -61.67
CA LEU A 172 37.95 -78.21 -62.37
C LEU A 172 38.55 -77.02 -61.65
N VAL A 173 38.63 -77.04 -60.31
CA VAL A 173 39.16 -75.93 -59.47
C VAL A 173 40.06 -76.52 -58.40
N ALA A 174 41.27 -75.99 -58.23
CA ALA A 174 42.16 -76.39 -57.16
C ALA A 174 41.57 -75.99 -55.78
N ARG A 175 41.66 -76.90 -54.82
CA ARG A 175 41.16 -76.65 -53.45
C ARG A 175 41.73 -75.37 -52.83
N ALA A 176 43.01 -75.09 -53.09
CA ALA A 176 43.67 -73.86 -52.65
C ALA A 176 43.06 -72.61 -53.26
N ASP A 177 42.51 -72.63 -54.47
CA ASP A 177 41.86 -71.50 -55.13
C ASP A 177 40.44 -71.31 -54.62
N LEU A 178 39.73 -72.40 -54.29
CA LEU A 178 38.47 -72.34 -53.63
C LEU A 178 38.62 -71.73 -52.21
N ASP A 179 39.58 -72.23 -51.39
CA ASP A 179 39.86 -71.72 -50.07
C ASP A 179 40.26 -70.23 -50.11
N ARG A 180 41.09 -69.79 -51.04
CA ARG A 180 41.51 -68.40 -51.28
C ARG A 180 40.31 -67.54 -51.66
N SER A 181 39.42 -67.98 -52.54
CA SER A 181 38.22 -67.19 -52.93
C SER A 181 37.25 -67.03 -51.79
N ARG A 182 37.13 -68.04 -50.91
CA ARG A 182 36.34 -67.91 -49.68
C ARG A 182 36.91 -66.90 -48.70
N GLU A 183 38.21 -66.93 -48.44
CA GLU A 183 38.94 -66.03 -47.60
C GLU A 183 38.75 -64.55 -48.08
N VAL A 184 38.92 -64.32 -49.40
CA VAL A 184 38.70 -62.96 -49.97
C VAL A 184 37.25 -62.50 -49.85
N ALA A 185 36.28 -63.40 -50.06
CA ALA A 185 34.86 -63.08 -49.89
C ALA A 185 34.50 -62.70 -48.41
N GLU A 186 35.04 -63.49 -47.47
CA GLU A 186 34.86 -63.22 -46.03
C GLU A 186 35.56 -61.92 -45.62
N GLU A 187 36.76 -61.65 -46.05
CA GLU A 187 37.53 -60.45 -45.80
C GLU A 187 36.79 -59.19 -46.34
N THR A 188 36.37 -59.23 -47.61
CA THR A 188 35.67 -58.07 -48.22
C THR A 188 34.32 -57.82 -47.60
N ARG A 189 33.62 -58.90 -47.19
CA ARG A 189 32.31 -58.73 -46.44
C ARG A 189 32.53 -58.10 -45.10
N LEU A 190 33.54 -58.53 -44.30
CA LEU A 190 33.87 -57.93 -43.04
C LEU A 190 34.26 -56.45 -43.18
N ARG A 191 35.08 -56.14 -44.20
CA ARG A 191 35.45 -54.74 -44.50
C ARG A 191 34.20 -53.88 -44.80
N LEU A 192 33.29 -54.39 -45.64
CA LEU A 192 32.05 -53.72 -45.96
C LEU A 192 31.22 -53.45 -44.68
N GLN A 193 31.05 -54.47 -43.84
CA GLN A 193 30.30 -54.34 -42.58
C GLN A 193 30.89 -53.24 -41.66
N LEU A 194 32.22 -53.23 -41.50
CA LEU A 194 32.87 -52.21 -40.66
C LEU A 194 32.69 -50.77 -41.20
N GLU A 195 32.74 -50.60 -42.56
CA GLU A 195 32.53 -49.25 -43.12
C GLU A 195 31.07 -48.84 -43.17
N GLU A 196 30.08 -49.75 -43.18
CA GLU A 196 28.65 -49.46 -42.99
C GLU A 196 28.38 -49.06 -41.55
N GLU A 197 28.97 -49.75 -40.56
CA GLU A 197 28.87 -49.36 -39.15
C GLU A 197 29.51 -47.98 -38.89
N ARG A 198 30.69 -47.74 -39.51
CA ARG A 198 31.30 -46.40 -39.42
C ARG A 198 30.41 -45.26 -39.99
N LEU A 199 29.74 -45.56 -41.14
CA LEU A 199 28.78 -44.58 -41.70
C LEU A 199 27.63 -44.28 -40.74
N ALA A 200 27.05 -45.32 -40.15
CA ALA A 200 25.97 -45.17 -39.20
C ALA A 200 26.38 -44.32 -37.94
N ILE A 201 27.59 -44.56 -37.40
CA ILE A 201 28.15 -43.77 -36.32
C ILE A 201 28.36 -42.32 -36.76
N MET A 202 28.91 -42.11 -37.98
CA MET A 202 29.09 -40.74 -38.52
C MET A 202 27.76 -39.98 -38.65
N GLU A 203 26.70 -40.63 -39.16
CA GLU A 203 25.38 -40.00 -39.30
C GLU A 203 24.81 -39.63 -37.96
N GLY A 204 24.90 -40.46 -36.90
CA GLY A 204 24.46 -40.18 -35.56
C GLY A 204 25.22 -39.01 -34.92
N THR A 205 26.56 -39.06 -34.96
CA THR A 205 27.41 -38.00 -34.40
C THR A 205 27.27 -36.66 -35.13
N ALA A 206 27.04 -36.70 -36.46
CA ALA A 206 26.78 -35.49 -37.25
C ALA A 206 25.49 -34.80 -36.79
N GLN A 207 24.43 -35.55 -36.55
CA GLN A 207 23.16 -34.99 -36.06
C GLN A 207 23.32 -34.37 -34.64
N GLU A 208 23.99 -35.07 -33.72
CA GLU A 208 24.29 -34.55 -32.40
C GLU A 208 25.06 -33.23 -32.43
N GLN A 209 26.05 -33.10 -33.32
CA GLN A 209 26.82 -31.85 -33.48
C GLN A 209 25.97 -30.72 -34.05
N ILE A 210 25.07 -30.99 -35.01
CA ILE A 210 24.13 -30.02 -35.56
C ILE A 210 23.16 -29.56 -34.48
N ASP A 211 22.63 -30.49 -33.69
CA ASP A 211 21.68 -30.19 -32.62
C ASP A 211 22.33 -29.32 -31.53
N ALA A 212 23.54 -29.66 -31.09
CA ALA A 212 24.30 -28.88 -30.13
C ALA A 212 24.56 -27.44 -30.62
N GLN A 213 24.95 -27.27 -31.89
CA GLN A 213 25.16 -25.94 -32.47
C GLN A 213 23.84 -25.17 -32.64
N THR A 214 22.75 -25.84 -32.97
CA THR A 214 21.42 -25.24 -33.10
C THR A 214 20.91 -24.75 -31.74
N GLU A 215 21.14 -25.52 -30.68
CA GLU A 215 20.82 -25.13 -29.32
C GLU A 215 21.63 -23.89 -28.87
N GLN A 216 22.91 -23.82 -29.25
CA GLN A 216 23.72 -22.63 -28.99
C GLN A 216 23.16 -21.40 -29.71
N ILE A 217 22.71 -21.54 -30.96
CA ILE A 217 22.06 -20.47 -31.71
C ILE A 217 20.77 -20.00 -30.98
N GLY A 218 19.96 -20.95 -30.48
CA GLY A 218 18.75 -20.61 -29.72
C GLY A 218 19.06 -19.73 -28.49
N ARG A 219 20.11 -20.07 -27.73
CA ARG A 219 20.55 -19.23 -26.59
C ARG A 219 21.01 -17.83 -27.02
N LEU A 220 21.67 -17.70 -28.16
CA LEU A 220 22.09 -16.39 -28.69
C LEU A 220 20.90 -15.59 -29.24
N GLU A 221 19.90 -16.25 -29.82
CA GLU A 221 18.64 -15.60 -30.23
C GLU A 221 17.89 -15.03 -29.02
N ASP A 222 17.85 -15.78 -27.92
CA ASP A 222 17.28 -15.30 -26.66
C ASP A 222 18.05 -14.09 -26.12
N LEU A 223 19.36 -14.08 -26.19
CA LEU A 223 20.21 -12.95 -25.80
C LEU A 223 19.96 -11.71 -26.66
N VAL A 224 19.81 -11.87 -27.98
CA VAL A 224 19.46 -10.77 -28.90
C VAL A 224 18.09 -10.23 -28.58
N ARG A 225 17.10 -11.10 -28.36
CA ARG A 225 15.75 -10.70 -27.97
C ARG A 225 15.77 -9.90 -26.67
N PHE A 226 16.43 -10.38 -25.63
CA PHE A 226 16.57 -9.69 -24.35
C PHE A 226 17.18 -8.28 -24.49
N ASN A 227 18.27 -8.14 -25.26
CA ASN A 227 18.89 -6.83 -25.46
C ASN A 227 18.01 -5.90 -26.32
N ARG A 228 17.26 -6.44 -27.26
CA ARG A 228 16.29 -5.66 -28.05
C ARG A 228 15.13 -5.15 -27.21
N GLU A 229 14.57 -5.99 -26.35
CA GLU A 229 13.53 -5.56 -25.39
C GLU A 229 14.03 -4.47 -24.44
N ARG A 230 15.31 -4.56 -24.02
CA ARG A 230 15.95 -3.49 -23.23
C ARG A 230 16.06 -2.18 -24.01
N LEU A 231 16.43 -2.24 -25.28
CA LEU A 231 16.50 -1.07 -26.15
C LEU A 231 15.10 -0.49 -26.40
N GLU A 232 14.12 -1.33 -26.70
CA GLU A 232 12.71 -0.91 -26.86
C GLU A 232 12.16 -0.26 -25.58
N SER A 233 12.53 -0.75 -24.40
CA SER A 233 12.14 -0.17 -23.12
C SER A 233 12.66 1.26 -22.88
N MET A 234 13.59 1.73 -23.69
CA MET A 234 14.04 3.12 -23.69
C MET A 234 13.00 4.09 -24.26
N GLN A 235 12.04 3.61 -25.03
CA GLN A 235 10.82 4.30 -25.33
C GLN A 235 9.82 4.01 -24.20
N VAL A 236 9.73 4.92 -23.24
CA VAL A 236 8.88 4.75 -22.07
C VAL A 236 7.44 4.92 -22.46
N THR A 237 6.69 3.83 -22.40
CA THR A 237 5.26 3.80 -22.77
C THR A 237 4.35 3.71 -21.57
N VAL A 238 3.12 4.16 -21.75
CA VAL A 238 2.07 4.16 -20.73
C VAL A 238 1.36 2.80 -20.70
N PRO A 239 1.31 2.08 -19.56
CA PRO A 239 0.68 0.77 -19.49
C PRO A 239 -0.86 0.82 -19.50
N VAL A 240 -1.46 1.93 -19.05
CA VAL A 240 -2.92 2.15 -18.99
C VAL A 240 -3.24 3.59 -19.33
N GLY A 241 -4.37 3.85 -20.02
CA GLY A 241 -4.81 5.21 -20.31
C GLY A 241 -5.17 5.99 -19.05
N GLY A 242 -4.89 7.30 -19.04
CA GLY A 242 -5.16 8.16 -17.91
C GLY A 242 -4.52 9.53 -18.03
N VAL A 243 -4.31 10.18 -16.89
CA VAL A 243 -3.64 11.48 -16.80
C VAL A 243 -2.29 11.30 -16.12
N LEU A 244 -1.24 11.84 -16.73
CA LEU A 244 0.09 11.85 -16.13
C LEU A 244 0.11 12.77 -14.91
N ALA A 245 0.57 12.25 -13.78
CA ALA A 245 0.73 13.03 -12.56
C ALA A 245 2.19 13.39 -12.31
N ALA A 246 2.40 14.56 -11.69
CA ALA A 246 3.72 15.02 -11.32
C ALA A 246 4.40 14.08 -10.29
N LEU A 247 5.71 13.99 -10.38
CA LEU A 247 6.57 13.44 -9.33
C LEU A 247 6.90 14.55 -8.33
N GLU A 248 7.24 14.17 -7.10
CA GLU A 248 7.76 15.11 -6.09
C GLU A 248 9.01 15.84 -6.59
N ILE A 249 9.89 15.11 -7.29
CA ILE A 249 11.07 15.66 -7.93
C ILE A 249 10.89 15.51 -9.44
N PRO A 250 10.69 16.61 -10.19
CA PRO A 250 10.52 16.53 -11.63
C PRO A 250 11.80 16.10 -12.33
N LEU A 251 11.65 15.19 -13.29
CA LEU A 251 12.74 14.75 -14.14
C LEU A 251 13.08 15.81 -15.20
N GLN A 252 14.35 15.86 -15.62
CA GLN A 252 14.84 16.79 -16.62
C GLN A 252 15.49 16.06 -17.81
N GLU A 253 15.38 16.62 -18.98
CA GLU A 253 16.12 16.15 -20.15
C GLU A 253 17.64 16.25 -19.90
N GLY A 254 18.37 15.23 -20.34
CA GLY A 254 19.79 15.08 -20.04
C GLY A 254 20.11 14.39 -18.73
N GLN A 255 19.13 14.19 -17.82
CA GLN A 255 19.32 13.49 -16.56
C GLN A 255 19.53 11.99 -16.78
N TRP A 256 20.44 11.39 -16.01
CA TRP A 256 20.62 9.94 -15.95
C TRP A 256 19.66 9.34 -14.95
N VAL A 257 18.95 8.26 -15.33
CA VAL A 257 18.04 7.48 -14.47
C VAL A 257 18.52 6.05 -14.36
N GLN A 258 18.31 5.48 -13.18
CA GLN A 258 18.67 4.09 -12.89
C GLN A 258 17.49 3.15 -13.18
N SER A 259 17.79 1.88 -13.44
CA SER A 259 16.75 0.84 -13.51
C SER A 259 15.96 0.79 -12.21
N GLY A 260 14.62 0.69 -12.28
CA GLY A 260 13.70 0.72 -11.14
C GLY A 260 13.34 2.12 -10.65
N GLN A 261 13.95 3.19 -11.16
CA GLN A 261 13.61 4.56 -10.79
C GLN A 261 12.24 4.94 -11.33
N ASN A 262 11.42 5.62 -10.52
CA ASN A 262 10.13 6.15 -10.94
C ASN A 262 10.32 7.29 -11.96
N LEU A 263 9.70 7.15 -13.11
CA LEU A 263 9.74 8.12 -14.20
C LEU A 263 8.48 8.99 -14.25
N SER A 264 7.33 8.41 -13.93
CA SER A 264 6.03 9.08 -13.90
C SER A 264 5.02 8.21 -13.17
N ARG A 265 3.82 8.74 -12.97
CA ARG A 265 2.66 7.95 -12.55
C ARG A 265 1.45 8.32 -13.42
N VAL A 266 0.65 7.31 -13.76
CA VAL A 266 -0.63 7.52 -14.47
C VAL A 266 -1.76 7.31 -13.49
N VAL A 267 -2.65 8.28 -13.45
CA VAL A 267 -3.90 8.26 -12.70
C VAL A 267 -5.02 7.96 -13.68
N VAL A 268 -5.76 6.89 -13.43
CA VAL A 268 -6.97 6.59 -14.21
C VAL A 268 -8.07 7.55 -13.74
N PRO A 269 -8.60 8.45 -14.60
CA PRO A 269 -9.64 9.38 -14.22
C PRO A 269 -10.95 8.66 -13.93
N GLY A 270 -11.76 9.23 -13.02
CA GLY A 270 -13.15 8.82 -12.78
C GLY A 270 -13.38 8.16 -11.42
N ARG A 271 -12.39 7.61 -10.74
CA ARG A 271 -12.56 7.00 -9.42
C ARG A 271 -11.55 7.53 -8.42
N LEU A 272 -12.04 8.28 -7.45
CA LEU A 272 -11.28 8.70 -6.29
C LEU A 272 -11.78 7.96 -5.05
N LYS A 273 -10.89 7.74 -4.10
CA LYS A 273 -11.21 7.35 -2.74
C LYS A 273 -10.68 8.42 -1.78
N ALA A 274 -11.28 8.56 -0.62
CA ALA A 274 -10.75 9.41 0.42
C ALA A 274 -9.97 8.56 1.43
N GLU A 275 -8.71 8.90 1.66
CA GLU A 275 -7.90 8.32 2.73
C GLU A 275 -7.97 9.26 3.94
N ILE A 276 -8.69 8.83 4.99
CA ILE A 276 -8.94 9.62 6.19
C ILE A 276 -8.10 9.07 7.33
N ARG A 277 -7.44 9.94 8.08
CA ARG A 277 -6.65 9.58 9.27
C ARG A 277 -7.45 9.91 10.53
N ILE A 278 -7.78 8.86 11.29
CA ILE A 278 -8.56 8.97 12.53
C ILE A 278 -7.70 8.50 13.70
N THR A 279 -7.85 9.15 14.86
CA THR A 279 -7.14 8.75 16.08
C THR A 279 -7.50 7.32 16.46
N GLN A 280 -6.53 6.54 16.93
CA GLN A 280 -6.72 5.14 17.29
C GLN A 280 -7.89 4.92 18.26
N THR A 281 -8.09 5.83 19.23
CA THR A 281 -9.16 5.74 20.23
C THR A 281 -10.56 5.87 19.63
N GLN A 282 -10.69 6.63 18.54
CA GLN A 282 -11.95 6.83 17.83
C GLN A 282 -12.18 5.81 16.71
N ALA A 283 -11.09 5.25 16.17
CA ALA A 283 -11.15 4.26 15.10
C ALA A 283 -11.67 2.89 15.54
N GLN A 284 -11.71 2.62 16.87
CA GLN A 284 -12.18 1.34 17.42
C GLN A 284 -13.67 1.05 17.13
N ASP A 285 -14.46 2.11 16.97
CA ASP A 285 -15.90 2.00 16.74
C ASP A 285 -16.27 2.05 15.24
N ILE A 286 -15.29 2.19 14.35
CA ILE A 286 -15.52 2.26 12.91
C ILE A 286 -15.58 0.86 12.33
N VAL A 287 -16.60 0.59 11.50
CA VAL A 287 -16.83 -0.68 10.83
C VAL A 287 -16.94 -0.44 9.32
N ILE A 288 -16.45 -1.41 8.54
CA ILE A 288 -16.59 -1.40 7.08
C ILE A 288 -18.08 -1.37 6.72
N GLY A 289 -18.44 -0.55 5.75
CA GLY A 289 -19.82 -0.32 5.28
C GLY A 289 -20.49 0.91 5.89
N GLN A 290 -19.87 1.57 6.86
CA GLN A 290 -20.40 2.82 7.41
C GLN A 290 -20.34 3.97 6.40
N VAL A 291 -21.29 4.88 6.50
CA VAL A 291 -21.38 6.08 5.67
C VAL A 291 -20.36 7.11 6.19
N ALA A 292 -19.66 7.72 5.26
CA ALA A 292 -18.76 8.83 5.55
C ALA A 292 -19.11 10.03 4.67
N LEU A 293 -19.11 11.23 5.26
CA LEU A 293 -19.31 12.50 4.58
C LEU A 293 -17.93 13.16 4.40
N ILE A 294 -17.54 13.36 3.14
CA ILE A 294 -16.25 13.94 2.77
C ILE A 294 -16.48 15.40 2.39
N ASP A 295 -15.97 16.29 3.22
CA ASP A 295 -16.05 17.74 3.03
C ASP A 295 -14.81 18.24 2.26
N THR A 296 -15.03 18.73 1.05
CA THR A 296 -14.00 19.33 0.20
C THR A 296 -13.86 20.83 0.42
N ARG A 297 -14.54 21.39 1.44
CA ARG A 297 -14.75 22.82 1.73
C ARG A 297 -15.67 23.53 0.74
N THR A 298 -15.89 22.98 -0.44
CA THR A 298 -16.82 23.51 -1.45
C THR A 298 -18.07 22.66 -1.52
N ASP A 299 -17.90 21.35 -1.44
CA ASP A 299 -18.96 20.36 -1.58
C ASP A 299 -18.80 19.25 -0.53
N THR A 300 -19.90 18.59 -0.21
CA THR A 300 -19.90 17.40 0.65
C THR A 300 -20.23 16.17 -0.19
N ILE A 301 -19.34 15.20 -0.21
CA ILE A 301 -19.48 13.96 -0.98
C ILE A 301 -19.77 12.82 0.00
N GLN A 302 -20.84 12.08 -0.24
CA GLN A 302 -21.15 10.90 0.55
C GLN A 302 -20.38 9.70 -0.01
N GLY A 303 -19.68 8.99 0.88
CA GLY A 303 -18.96 7.76 0.56
C GLY A 303 -19.23 6.65 1.54
N THR A 304 -18.59 5.50 1.34
CA THR A 304 -18.72 4.33 2.20
C THR A 304 -17.33 3.84 2.61
N VAL A 305 -17.15 3.53 3.90
CA VAL A 305 -15.91 2.93 4.42
C VAL A 305 -15.71 1.54 3.82
N THR A 306 -14.62 1.35 3.07
CA THR A 306 -14.30 0.09 2.40
C THR A 306 -13.12 -0.64 3.01
N ARG A 307 -12.21 0.09 3.65
CA ARG A 307 -11.02 -0.50 4.27
C ARG A 307 -10.60 0.27 5.51
N ILE A 308 -10.15 -0.45 6.51
CA ILE A 308 -9.51 0.09 7.71
C ILE A 308 -8.10 -0.50 7.77
N ASP A 309 -7.08 0.35 7.80
CA ASP A 309 -5.70 -0.12 7.90
C ASP A 309 -5.46 -0.70 9.29
N PRO A 310 -5.02 -1.95 9.42
CA PRO A 310 -4.74 -2.54 10.73
C PRO A 310 -3.53 -1.92 11.43
N ALA A 311 -2.69 -1.19 10.68
CA ALA A 311 -1.49 -0.56 11.22
C ALA A 311 -1.78 0.83 11.80
N VAL A 312 -1.38 1.03 13.05
CA VAL A 312 -1.41 2.35 13.69
C VAL A 312 -0.10 3.08 13.38
N ARG A 313 -0.19 4.26 12.78
CA ARG A 313 0.96 5.12 12.47
C ARG A 313 0.80 6.47 13.16
N SER A 314 1.78 6.84 14.00
CA SER A 314 1.75 8.09 14.76
C SER A 314 0.44 8.30 15.55
N GLY A 315 -0.12 7.24 16.15
CA GLY A 315 -1.36 7.30 16.93
C GLY A 315 -2.65 7.41 16.09
N THR A 316 -2.57 7.29 14.77
CA THR A 316 -3.72 7.34 13.86
C THR A 316 -3.85 6.06 13.05
N VAL A 317 -5.09 5.74 12.67
CA VAL A 317 -5.48 4.66 11.75
C VAL A 317 -5.96 5.31 10.46
N THR A 318 -5.52 4.79 9.33
CA THR A 318 -6.00 5.24 8.00
C THR A 318 -7.20 4.41 7.60
N ILE A 319 -8.26 5.06 7.16
CA ILE A 319 -9.44 4.44 6.59
C ILE A 319 -9.64 4.91 5.16
N ASP A 320 -10.00 3.96 4.28
CA ASP A 320 -10.34 4.25 2.90
C ASP A 320 -11.87 4.32 2.78
N VAL A 321 -12.32 5.41 2.19
CA VAL A 321 -13.72 5.65 1.87
C VAL A 321 -13.88 5.68 0.35
N SER A 322 -14.65 4.76 -0.19
CA SER A 322 -15.03 4.76 -1.61
C SER A 322 -16.03 5.87 -1.88
N LEU A 323 -15.81 6.58 -2.96
CA LEU A 323 -16.68 7.67 -3.42
C LEU A 323 -17.50 7.23 -4.63
N PRO A 324 -18.63 7.90 -4.94
CA PRO A 324 -19.41 7.60 -6.11
C PRO A 324 -18.65 7.88 -7.42
N ASP A 325 -19.07 7.27 -8.53
CA ASP A 325 -18.42 7.45 -9.83
C ASP A 325 -18.57 8.88 -10.37
N GLU A 326 -19.67 9.56 -10.04
CA GLU A 326 -19.91 10.97 -10.39
C GLU A 326 -19.46 11.88 -9.25
N LEU A 327 -18.36 12.56 -9.45
CA LEU A 327 -17.78 13.49 -8.48
C LEU A 327 -17.97 14.95 -8.93
N PRO A 328 -18.14 15.89 -7.97
CA PRO A 328 -18.19 17.30 -8.31
C PRO A 328 -16.84 17.76 -8.91
N PRO A 329 -16.82 18.81 -9.75
CA PRO A 329 -15.61 19.33 -10.39
C PRO A 329 -14.54 19.80 -9.41
N SER A 330 -14.91 20.05 -8.16
CA SER A 330 -14.00 20.40 -7.05
C SER A 330 -13.16 19.23 -6.57
N ALA A 331 -13.61 17.98 -6.77
CA ALA A 331 -12.93 16.77 -6.34
C ALA A 331 -11.76 16.44 -7.28
N ARG A 332 -10.53 16.76 -6.85
CA ARG A 332 -9.30 16.51 -7.59
C ARG A 332 -8.38 15.57 -6.82
N PRO A 333 -7.55 14.79 -7.51
CA PRO A 333 -6.50 14.04 -6.85
C PRO A 333 -5.61 14.93 -5.97
N ASP A 334 -5.14 14.38 -4.86
CA ASP A 334 -4.28 15.02 -3.86
C ASP A 334 -4.94 16.21 -3.13
N LEU A 335 -6.28 16.41 -3.27
CA LEU A 335 -7.02 17.43 -2.51
C LEU A 335 -7.12 17.03 -1.03
N SER A 336 -6.76 17.96 -0.13
CA SER A 336 -6.99 17.78 1.30
C SER A 336 -8.47 17.98 1.64
N VAL A 337 -9.04 17.05 2.37
CA VAL A 337 -10.45 16.99 2.76
C VAL A 337 -10.61 16.69 4.24
N ASP A 338 -11.78 16.98 4.76
CA ASP A 338 -12.20 16.53 6.09
C ASP A 338 -13.23 15.40 5.96
N GLY A 339 -12.99 14.27 6.58
CA GLY A 339 -13.92 13.15 6.58
C GLY A 339 -14.66 13.00 7.90
N ASN A 340 -15.99 12.92 7.85
CA ASN A 340 -16.86 12.62 8.98
C ASN A 340 -17.47 11.23 8.80
N VAL A 341 -17.02 10.25 9.58
CA VAL A 341 -17.58 8.90 9.56
C VAL A 341 -18.74 8.80 10.53
N ILE A 342 -19.90 8.41 10.05
CA ILE A 342 -21.09 8.18 10.86
C ILE A 342 -20.99 6.78 11.48
N ILE A 343 -20.80 6.72 12.81
CA ILE A 343 -20.67 5.47 13.54
C ILE A 343 -22.03 4.85 13.77
N GLU A 344 -22.92 5.63 14.38
CA GLU A 344 -24.27 5.20 14.71
C GLU A 344 -25.22 6.38 14.84
N ARG A 345 -26.50 6.10 14.74
CA ARG A 345 -27.59 7.02 14.99
C ARG A 345 -28.28 6.59 16.28
N LEU A 346 -28.25 7.46 17.28
CA LEU A 346 -28.91 7.25 18.55
C LEU A 346 -30.25 7.98 18.50
N ASP A 347 -31.35 7.25 18.43
CA ASP A 347 -32.69 7.81 18.44
C ASP A 347 -33.20 7.91 19.90
N ASP A 348 -34.02 8.94 20.19
CA ASP A 348 -34.68 9.11 21.46
C ASP A 348 -33.72 9.28 22.66
N VAL A 349 -32.62 10.05 22.45
CA VAL A 349 -31.64 10.37 23.49
C VAL A 349 -31.64 11.83 23.87
N THR A 350 -31.26 12.11 25.14
CA THR A 350 -31.01 13.46 25.61
C THR A 350 -29.55 13.81 25.38
N TYR A 351 -29.27 14.92 24.71
CA TYR A 351 -27.91 15.34 24.40
C TYR A 351 -27.73 16.86 24.48
N MET A 352 -26.50 17.28 24.55
CA MET A 352 -26.10 18.69 24.58
C MET A 352 -24.82 18.88 23.79
N GLY A 353 -24.45 20.12 23.49
CA GLY A 353 -23.14 20.42 22.93
C GLY A 353 -22.03 19.89 23.82
N ARG A 354 -20.92 19.43 23.18
CA ARG A 354 -19.81 18.82 23.90
C ARG A 354 -19.09 19.86 24.79
N PRO A 355 -19.02 19.67 26.12
CA PRO A 355 -18.26 20.55 26.99
C PRO A 355 -16.76 20.44 26.73
N THR A 356 -16.00 21.45 27.11
CA THR A 356 -14.53 21.48 27.00
C THR A 356 -13.82 20.45 27.90
N PHE A 357 -14.56 19.84 28.82
CA PHE A 357 -14.11 18.89 29.83
C PHE A 357 -15.03 17.64 29.86
N GLY A 358 -14.55 16.55 30.42
CA GLY A 358 -15.27 15.28 30.48
C GLY A 358 -15.06 14.39 29.25
N GLN A 359 -15.18 13.09 29.48
CA GLN A 359 -15.06 12.06 28.47
C GLN A 359 -16.34 11.22 28.39
N ALA A 360 -16.46 10.45 27.30
CA ALA A 360 -17.58 9.52 27.16
C ALA A 360 -17.68 8.56 28.35
N ASN A 361 -18.94 8.30 28.78
CA ASN A 361 -19.28 7.43 29.89
C ASN A 361 -18.73 7.86 31.27
N GLN A 362 -18.36 9.13 31.40
CA GLN A 362 -17.85 9.69 32.67
C GLN A 362 -18.94 10.45 33.43
N ARG A 363 -18.84 10.40 34.76
CA ARG A 363 -19.65 11.26 35.63
C ARG A 363 -18.90 12.55 35.89
N VAL A 364 -19.54 13.69 35.56
CA VAL A 364 -18.95 15.02 35.68
C VAL A 364 -19.96 15.99 36.37
N SER A 365 -19.43 17.07 36.92
CA SER A 365 -20.28 18.16 37.43
C SER A 365 -20.31 19.29 36.41
N ILE A 366 -21.49 19.80 36.11
CA ILE A 366 -21.72 20.90 35.19
C ILE A 366 -22.65 21.95 35.88
N PHE A 367 -22.57 23.19 35.42
CA PHE A 367 -23.47 24.24 35.93
C PHE A 367 -24.70 24.34 35.02
N LYS A 368 -25.90 24.12 35.62
CA LYS A 368 -27.21 24.29 35.01
C LYS A 368 -27.75 25.67 35.36
N VAL A 369 -28.07 26.45 34.35
CA VAL A 369 -28.66 27.82 34.53
C VAL A 369 -30.05 27.70 35.05
N THR A 370 -30.38 28.52 36.07
CA THR A 370 -31.73 28.60 36.66
C THR A 370 -32.71 29.24 35.67
N PRO A 371 -34.04 28.97 35.77
CA PRO A 371 -35.03 29.50 34.82
C PRO A 371 -35.09 31.05 34.77
N ASP A 372 -34.67 31.72 35.84
CA ASP A 372 -34.57 33.19 35.91
C ASP A 372 -33.32 33.76 35.19
N GLY A 373 -32.36 32.88 34.82
CA GLY A 373 -31.12 33.27 34.16
C GLY A 373 -30.10 33.99 35.06
N GLU A 374 -30.39 34.22 36.34
CA GLU A 374 -29.50 34.95 37.25
C GLU A 374 -28.44 34.07 37.92
N TYR A 375 -28.71 32.78 38.05
CA TYR A 375 -27.84 31.85 38.75
C TYR A 375 -27.57 30.59 37.89
N ALA A 376 -26.53 29.86 38.24
CA ALA A 376 -26.29 28.52 37.73
C ALA A 376 -25.96 27.58 38.89
N ASP A 377 -26.69 26.49 38.98
CA ASP A 377 -26.57 25.46 39.99
C ASP A 377 -25.70 24.34 39.52
N ARG A 378 -24.81 23.85 40.38
CA ARG A 378 -23.94 22.73 40.08
C ARG A 378 -24.72 21.43 40.17
N VAL A 379 -24.78 20.69 39.07
CA VAL A 379 -25.43 19.40 38.96
C VAL A 379 -24.42 18.33 38.52
N THR A 380 -24.56 17.14 39.09
CA THR A 380 -23.76 15.99 38.66
C THR A 380 -24.51 15.24 37.56
N ILE A 381 -23.86 15.02 36.44
CA ILE A 381 -24.46 14.37 35.29
C ILE A 381 -23.66 13.12 34.89
N GLN A 382 -24.33 12.15 34.29
CA GLN A 382 -23.70 10.98 33.67
C GLN A 382 -23.66 11.20 32.18
N LEU A 383 -22.48 11.41 31.64
CA LEU A 383 -22.25 11.46 30.19
C LEU A 383 -22.36 10.08 29.58
N GLY A 384 -22.84 10.00 28.35
CA GLY A 384 -22.96 8.78 27.55
C GLY A 384 -22.01 8.80 26.36
N ALA A 385 -22.52 8.44 25.17
CA ALA A 385 -21.78 8.43 23.92
C ALA A 385 -21.42 9.86 23.48
N ASN A 386 -20.20 10.03 22.93
CA ASN A 386 -19.75 11.33 22.42
C ASN A 386 -19.68 11.33 20.89
N SER A 387 -19.97 12.48 20.32
CA SER A 387 -19.80 12.82 18.91
C SER A 387 -18.75 13.94 18.76
N VAL A 388 -18.60 14.47 17.55
CA VAL A 388 -17.69 15.62 17.27
C VAL A 388 -18.14 16.85 18.06
N ASN A 389 -19.41 17.21 17.94
CA ASN A 389 -19.97 18.44 18.52
C ASN A 389 -20.88 18.22 19.74
N ASP A 390 -21.42 17.01 19.90
CA ASP A 390 -22.46 16.67 20.85
C ASP A 390 -22.04 15.56 21.79
N ILE A 391 -22.70 15.47 22.94
CA ILE A 391 -22.52 14.39 23.91
C ILE A 391 -23.87 13.99 24.52
N GLU A 392 -24.11 12.68 24.59
CA GLU A 392 -25.27 12.10 25.24
C GLU A 392 -25.24 12.40 26.75
N VAL A 393 -26.38 12.74 27.31
CA VAL A 393 -26.59 12.86 28.76
C VAL A 393 -27.57 11.78 29.19
N ARG A 394 -27.09 10.80 29.97
CA ARG A 394 -27.92 9.69 30.45
C ARG A 394 -28.71 10.03 31.69
N GLU A 395 -28.10 10.82 32.60
CA GLU A 395 -28.72 11.18 33.89
C GLU A 395 -28.31 12.60 34.27
N GLY A 396 -29.21 13.29 35.01
CA GLY A 396 -28.94 14.55 35.69
C GLY A 396 -29.45 15.82 34.99
N LEU A 397 -29.89 15.75 33.72
CA LEU A 397 -30.48 16.87 32.98
C LEU A 397 -31.74 16.41 32.24
N ALA A 398 -32.63 17.40 31.99
CA ALA A 398 -33.83 17.23 31.18
C ALA A 398 -33.78 18.09 29.92
N ALA A 399 -34.56 17.73 28.91
CA ALA A 399 -34.72 18.54 27.71
C ALA A 399 -35.25 19.96 28.08
N GLY A 400 -34.62 20.98 27.50
CA GLY A 400 -34.89 22.40 27.79
C GLY A 400 -34.01 23.01 28.89
N ASP A 401 -33.21 22.21 29.60
CA ASP A 401 -32.23 22.73 30.55
C ASP A 401 -31.12 23.49 29.83
N VAL A 402 -30.73 24.65 30.35
CA VAL A 402 -29.59 25.40 29.82
C VAL A 402 -28.36 25.12 30.68
N VAL A 403 -27.26 24.74 30.06
CA VAL A 403 -26.02 24.34 30.74
C VAL A 403 -24.81 25.15 30.25
N ILE A 404 -23.78 25.25 31.08
CA ILE A 404 -22.54 25.97 30.78
C ILE A 404 -21.48 24.92 30.31
N LEU A 405 -21.05 25.04 29.08
CA LEU A 405 -20.11 24.11 28.45
C LEU A 405 -18.63 24.50 28.62
N SER A 406 -18.34 25.76 28.95
CA SER A 406 -16.99 26.26 29.22
C SER A 406 -16.41 25.69 30.50
N ASP A 407 -15.09 25.71 30.63
CA ASP A 407 -14.37 25.25 31.82
C ASP A 407 -14.71 26.15 33.04
N MET A 408 -15.41 25.58 34.00
CA MET A 408 -15.82 26.21 35.24
C MET A 408 -15.04 25.72 36.47
N SER A 409 -13.88 25.08 36.28
CA SER A 409 -13.06 24.46 37.35
C SER A 409 -12.63 25.45 38.44
N ARG A 410 -12.53 26.76 38.13
CA ARG A 410 -12.27 27.79 39.13
C ARG A 410 -13.37 27.93 40.18
N TRP A 411 -14.59 27.48 39.89
CA TRP A 411 -15.78 27.58 40.74
C TRP A 411 -16.25 26.22 41.29
N ASP A 412 -15.44 25.16 41.11
CA ASP A 412 -15.78 23.80 41.57
C ASP A 412 -16.02 23.67 43.07
N GLY A 413 -15.55 24.62 43.87
CA GLY A 413 -15.81 24.67 45.30
C GLY A 413 -17.18 25.25 45.69
N PHE A 414 -17.99 25.68 44.74
CA PHE A 414 -19.27 26.32 44.99
C PHE A 414 -20.42 25.54 44.35
N ASP A 415 -21.54 25.41 45.07
CA ASP A 415 -22.72 24.72 44.54
C ASP A 415 -23.60 25.65 43.67
N ARG A 416 -23.38 26.99 43.76
CA ARG A 416 -24.12 27.98 42.96
C ARG A 416 -23.19 29.13 42.57
N VAL A 417 -23.34 29.64 41.37
CA VAL A 417 -22.67 30.84 40.86
C VAL A 417 -23.72 31.84 40.36
N ARG A 418 -23.45 33.14 40.46
CA ARG A 418 -24.30 34.20 39.92
C ARG A 418 -23.79 34.64 38.55
N LEU A 419 -24.67 34.68 37.57
CA LEU A 419 -24.37 35.17 36.22
C LEU A 419 -24.59 36.69 36.16
N ARG A 420 -23.57 37.47 35.84
CA ARG A 420 -23.68 38.94 35.67
C ARG A 420 -23.70 39.27 34.18
N GLY A 421 -24.61 40.18 33.77
CA GLY A 421 -24.66 40.69 32.41
C GLY A 421 -25.43 39.79 31.46
N SER A 422 -26.67 39.45 31.81
CA SER A 422 -27.62 38.87 30.85
C SER A 422 -28.23 39.97 30.00
#